data_c3b8aa318cbfc5c0d4b8f26373453f4b
#
_entry.id   c3b8aa318cbfc5c0d4b8f26373453f4b
#
_cell.length_a   1.000
_cell.length_b   1.000
_cell.length_c   1.000
_cell.angle_alpha   90.00
_cell.angle_beta   90.00
_cell.angle_gamma   90.00
#
_symmetry.space_group_name_H-M   'P 1'
#
loop_
_entity.id
_entity.type
_entity.pdbx_description
1 polymer ?
#
loop_
_entity_poly.entity_id
_entity_poly.type
_entity_poly.pdbx_seq_one_letter_code
_entity_poly.pdbx_strand_id
1 'polypeptide(L)'
;MRNIIIFIVFCCAVGCGAVFSFYYYGDDWLAVPELSATDDADDVAVVQQPEKKLYGKQVVDGETYYYDSNGEKMTGIQMIGEKYYYFAADGVMLKNRRVTITFDGIPVPCFINDEGELGFITTVSQEAAVSGHDEAVPPALERNKDFNINDVQRGIETIMARYGGKTAVYFNDLKTNQQISLNNMPMYPCCMIKTAALSTFMHRVEEGSIDYAQYQSYIGPMIIYSDNTCYNRLMKGLGDGDALLGAKRLNEYCNAIGMRETAAYHGLRPGADYFTGGNSSNVSSANDIGHYFEKLYYGQLANVPHTQEMLNLYAQCDDREGIAGGLPANVGYAHKTGEAYAFYHDGGIVYAEGRPYIVVAFTDGVQNNRAFLKELSSYLYHYQMTTIL
;
A
#
# COMPACT_ATOMS: atom_id res chain seq x y z
N MET A 1 0.82 -27.04 21.33
CA MET A 1 0.19 -28.34 21.02
C MET A 1 -0.01 -28.38 19.53
N ARG A 2 0.76 -29.21 18.84
CA ARG A 2 0.68 -29.35 17.35
C ARG A 2 -0.43 -30.37 17.07
N ASN A 3 -1.41 -29.96 16.27
CA ASN A 3 -2.47 -30.85 15.82
C ASN A 3 -1.89 -31.79 14.74
N ILE A 4 -1.84 -33.06 15.03
CA ILE A 4 -1.48 -34.12 14.08
C ILE A 4 -2.81 -34.60 13.46
N ILE A 5 -2.97 -34.42 12.16
CA ILE A 5 -4.09 -34.98 11.39
C ILE A 5 -3.55 -36.24 10.71
N ILE A 6 -4.03 -37.41 11.13
CA ILE A 6 -3.70 -38.68 10.50
C ILE A 6 -4.84 -39.04 9.56
N PHE A 7 -4.57 -39.11 8.25
CA PHE A 7 -5.48 -39.70 7.29
C PHE A 7 -5.07 -41.13 7.03
N ILE A 8 -5.95 -42.07 7.39
CA ILE A 8 -5.79 -43.48 7.04
C ILE A 8 -6.68 -43.76 5.82
N VAL A 9 -6.08 -44.07 4.68
CA VAL A 9 -6.81 -44.53 3.51
C VAL A 9 -6.74 -46.05 3.46
N PHE A 10 -7.89 -46.71 3.61
CA PHE A 10 -8.00 -48.16 3.41
C PHE A 10 -8.30 -48.44 1.93
N CYS A 11 -7.38 -49.08 1.23
CA CYS A 11 -7.67 -49.71 -0.04
C CYS A 11 -7.86 -51.20 0.18
N CYS A 12 -9.09 -51.69 0.03
CA CYS A 12 -9.37 -53.14 -0.04
C CYS A 12 -9.15 -53.58 -1.49
N ALA A 13 -8.04 -54.26 -1.74
CA ALA A 13 -7.89 -55.11 -2.94
C ALA A 13 -7.85 -56.58 -2.49
N VAL A 14 -8.68 -57.37 -3.12
CA VAL A 14 -8.79 -58.83 -2.89
C VAL A 14 -7.52 -59.49 -3.43
N GLY A 15 -6.69 -60.04 -2.55
CA GLY A 15 -5.59 -60.97 -2.85
C GLY A 15 -4.28 -60.31 -3.22
N CYS A 16 -3.55 -59.87 -2.28
CA CYS A 16 -2.08 -59.77 -2.11
C CYS A 16 -1.71 -58.56 -1.25
N GLY A 17 -0.97 -58.75 -0.24
CA GLY A 17 -0.17 -57.84 0.59
C GLY A 17 -0.61 -56.38 0.74
N ALA A 18 -0.91 -55.96 1.93
CA ALA A 18 -1.23 -54.57 2.27
C ALA A 18 0.02 -53.67 2.09
N VAL A 19 -0.09 -52.64 1.23
CA VAL A 19 0.92 -51.58 1.15
C VAL A 19 0.43 -50.40 1.98
N PHE A 20 1.21 -50.02 2.99
CA PHE A 20 0.94 -48.83 3.80
C PHE A 20 1.80 -47.68 3.28
N SER A 21 1.17 -46.62 2.86
CA SER A 21 1.85 -45.36 2.55
C SER A 21 1.56 -44.33 3.65
N PHE A 22 2.61 -43.82 4.29
CA PHE A 22 2.51 -42.75 5.27
C PHE A 22 2.99 -41.44 4.64
N TYR A 23 2.16 -40.42 4.72
CA TYR A 23 2.57 -39.05 4.38
C TYR A 23 2.79 -38.25 5.65
N TYR A 24 3.97 -37.69 5.81
CA TYR A 24 4.33 -36.83 6.93
C TYR A 24 4.63 -35.42 6.43
N TYR A 25 4.05 -34.42 7.07
CA TYR A 25 4.35 -33.01 6.84
C TYR A 25 5.28 -32.53 7.97
N GLY A 26 6.59 -32.44 7.69
CA GLY A 26 7.63 -31.99 8.62
C GLY A 26 9.02 -32.34 8.10
N ASP A 27 10.03 -31.58 8.54
CA ASP A 27 11.39 -31.59 7.98
C ASP A 27 12.27 -32.82 8.35
N ASP A 28 11.71 -33.90 8.89
CA ASP A 28 12.48 -35.09 9.29
C ASP A 28 12.07 -36.34 8.50
N TRP A 29 13.02 -36.92 7.82
CA TRP A 29 12.92 -38.17 7.04
C TRP A 29 13.01 -39.38 7.97
N LEU A 30 11.99 -40.19 8.00
CA LEU A 30 12.09 -41.55 8.57
C LEU A 30 12.45 -42.56 7.46
N ALA A 31 13.47 -43.34 7.70
CA ALA A 31 13.94 -44.37 6.79
C ALA A 31 12.87 -45.41 6.50
N VAL A 32 12.69 -45.77 5.24
CA VAL A 32 11.83 -46.88 4.80
C VAL A 32 12.55 -48.18 5.10
N PRO A 33 11.90 -49.19 5.72
CA PRO A 33 12.52 -50.51 5.92
C PRO A 33 12.76 -51.19 4.55
N GLU A 34 13.97 -51.72 4.35
CA GLU A 34 14.29 -52.58 3.22
C GLU A 34 13.42 -53.82 3.22
N LEU A 35 12.66 -54.04 2.15
CA LEU A 35 12.03 -55.31 1.87
C LEU A 35 13.06 -56.23 1.22
N SER A 36 13.35 -57.39 1.85
CA SER A 36 14.19 -58.43 1.30
C SER A 36 13.61 -59.00 0.03
N ALA A 37 14.41 -58.96 -1.04
CA ALA A 37 14.06 -59.54 -2.33
C ALA A 37 13.98 -61.10 -2.19
N THR A 38 12.89 -61.69 -2.69
CA THR A 38 12.87 -63.07 -3.14
C THR A 38 13.11 -63.05 -4.66
N ASP A 39 14.12 -63.84 -5.06
CA ASP A 39 14.51 -64.05 -6.48
C ASP A 39 13.34 -64.62 -7.27
N ASP A 40 12.82 -63.84 -8.22
CA ASP A 40 12.30 -64.32 -9.50
C ASP A 40 12.45 -63.14 -10.52
N ALA A 41 13.37 -63.33 -11.47
CA ALA A 41 13.62 -62.43 -12.54
C ALA A 41 12.50 -62.53 -13.59
N ASP A 42 11.84 -61.43 -13.89
CA ASP A 42 11.51 -60.89 -15.17
C ASP A 42 10.32 -59.90 -15.00
N ASP A 43 10.53 -58.68 -15.36
CA ASP A 43 9.69 -57.47 -15.30
C ASP A 43 9.96 -56.53 -14.11
N VAL A 44 11.16 -55.90 -14.13
CA VAL A 44 11.35 -54.67 -13.34
C VAL A 44 10.62 -53.53 -14.06
N ALA A 45 9.37 -53.30 -13.69
CA ALA A 45 8.72 -52.05 -14.00
C ALA A 45 9.49 -50.94 -13.25
N VAL A 46 10.21 -50.12 -14.00
CA VAL A 46 10.83 -48.91 -13.49
C VAL A 46 9.68 -48.02 -13.00
N VAL A 47 9.43 -48.07 -11.68
CA VAL A 47 8.53 -47.10 -11.03
C VAL A 47 9.24 -45.76 -11.14
N GLN A 48 8.90 -44.99 -12.18
CA GLN A 48 9.27 -43.59 -12.22
C GLN A 48 8.71 -42.95 -10.95
N GLN A 49 9.58 -42.49 -10.07
CA GLN A 49 9.16 -41.64 -8.95
C GLN A 49 8.38 -40.48 -9.56
N PRO A 50 7.18 -40.15 -9.05
CA PRO A 50 6.46 -38.99 -9.52
C PRO A 50 7.38 -37.76 -9.36
N GLU A 51 7.64 -37.06 -10.46
CA GLU A 51 8.41 -35.82 -10.42
C GLU A 51 7.78 -34.92 -9.36
N LYS A 52 8.62 -34.51 -8.38
CA LYS A 52 8.18 -33.60 -7.31
C LYS A 52 7.74 -32.30 -7.97
N LYS A 53 6.43 -32.09 -8.10
CA LYS A 53 5.89 -30.86 -8.68
C LYS A 53 6.33 -29.70 -7.80
N LEU A 54 6.92 -28.68 -8.41
CA LEU A 54 7.25 -27.44 -7.73
C LEU A 54 5.94 -26.71 -7.38
N TYR A 55 5.91 -26.02 -6.25
CA TYR A 55 4.77 -25.24 -5.77
C TYR A 55 5.23 -23.98 -5.05
N GLY A 56 4.51 -22.87 -5.24
CA GLY A 56 4.82 -21.60 -4.60
C GLY A 56 6.08 -20.94 -5.14
N LYS A 57 6.68 -20.07 -4.35
CA LYS A 57 7.87 -19.30 -4.72
C LYS A 57 9.10 -20.20 -4.81
N GLN A 58 9.78 -20.16 -5.94
CA GLN A 58 11.04 -20.90 -6.20
C GLN A 58 12.08 -19.95 -6.78
N VAL A 59 13.34 -20.17 -6.44
CA VAL A 59 14.48 -19.47 -7.04
C VAL A 59 15.30 -20.50 -7.81
N VAL A 60 15.42 -20.32 -9.12
CA VAL A 60 16.17 -21.22 -10.02
C VAL A 60 17.12 -20.36 -10.82
N ASP A 61 18.42 -20.68 -10.77
CA ASP A 61 19.50 -19.95 -11.47
C ASP A 61 19.52 -18.42 -11.18
N GLY A 62 19.13 -18.03 -9.95
CA GLY A 62 19.09 -16.64 -9.51
C GLY A 62 17.79 -15.90 -9.88
N GLU A 63 16.93 -16.49 -10.71
CA GLU A 63 15.64 -15.93 -11.09
C GLU A 63 14.52 -16.46 -10.20
N THR A 64 13.51 -15.63 -9.95
CA THR A 64 12.36 -15.98 -9.11
C THR A 64 11.16 -16.39 -9.96
N TYR A 65 10.59 -17.53 -9.64
CA TYR A 65 9.37 -18.08 -10.24
C TYR A 65 8.33 -18.34 -9.17
N TYR A 66 7.09 -18.41 -9.59
CA TYR A 66 5.99 -18.89 -8.74
C TYR A 66 5.23 -19.98 -9.49
N TYR A 67 4.99 -21.10 -8.81
CA TYR A 67 4.31 -22.27 -9.38
C TYR A 67 2.94 -22.43 -8.74
N ASP A 68 1.94 -22.70 -9.55
CA ASP A 68 0.58 -22.96 -9.10
C ASP A 68 0.43 -24.37 -8.46
N SER A 69 -0.79 -24.72 -8.05
CA SER A 69 -1.10 -26.04 -7.46
C SER A 69 -0.89 -27.21 -8.44
N ASN A 70 -0.82 -26.96 -9.73
CA ASN A 70 -0.58 -27.97 -10.77
C ASN A 70 0.92 -28.14 -11.06
N GLY A 71 1.77 -27.25 -10.49
CA GLY A 71 3.20 -27.20 -10.76
C GLY A 71 3.54 -26.47 -12.05
N GLU A 72 2.65 -25.60 -12.54
CA GLU A 72 2.87 -24.77 -13.71
C GLU A 72 3.39 -23.38 -13.30
N LYS A 73 4.30 -22.81 -14.10
CA LYS A 73 4.81 -21.46 -13.85
C LYS A 73 3.71 -20.42 -14.06
N MET A 74 3.54 -19.56 -13.08
CA MET A 74 2.67 -18.40 -13.24
C MET A 74 3.28 -17.40 -14.22
N THR A 75 2.42 -16.77 -15.04
CA THR A 75 2.79 -15.73 -16.02
C THR A 75 1.81 -14.56 -15.93
N GLY A 76 2.19 -13.39 -16.47
CA GLY A 76 1.37 -12.18 -16.43
C GLY A 76 1.19 -11.62 -15.03
N ILE A 77 0.06 -10.95 -14.81
CA ILE A 77 -0.29 -10.37 -13.50
C ILE A 77 -0.87 -11.46 -12.61
N GLN A 78 -0.34 -11.56 -11.41
CA GLN A 78 -0.82 -12.50 -10.40
C GLN A 78 -1.01 -11.81 -9.06
N MET A 79 -2.12 -12.08 -8.40
CA MET A 79 -2.34 -11.66 -7.02
C MET A 79 -1.93 -12.81 -6.09
N ILE A 80 -0.91 -12.59 -5.27
CA ILE A 80 -0.37 -13.56 -4.33
C ILE A 80 -0.48 -12.95 -2.93
N GLY A 81 -1.34 -13.52 -2.09
CA GLY A 81 -1.77 -12.86 -0.87
C GLY A 81 -2.59 -11.61 -1.18
N GLU A 82 -2.17 -10.48 -0.64
CA GLU A 82 -2.84 -9.18 -0.84
C GLU A 82 -2.08 -8.24 -1.80
N LYS A 83 -1.10 -8.77 -2.58
CA LYS A 83 -0.23 -7.97 -3.43
C LYS A 83 -0.21 -8.50 -4.87
N TYR A 84 -0.04 -7.59 -5.81
CA TYR A 84 0.13 -7.93 -7.22
C TYR A 84 1.61 -8.13 -7.56
N TYR A 85 1.87 -9.12 -8.44
CA TYR A 85 3.18 -9.44 -9.00
C TYR A 85 3.05 -9.56 -10.52
N TYR A 86 4.11 -9.32 -11.24
CA TYR A 86 4.13 -9.51 -12.69
C TYR A 86 5.23 -10.47 -13.11
N PHE A 87 4.83 -11.52 -13.82
CA PHE A 87 5.72 -12.54 -14.35
C PHE A 87 5.80 -12.40 -15.87
N ALA A 88 7.01 -12.45 -16.42
CA ALA A 88 7.23 -12.47 -17.87
C ALA A 88 6.66 -13.74 -18.52
N ALA A 89 6.65 -13.79 -19.84
CA ALA A 89 6.10 -14.94 -20.57
C ALA A 89 6.82 -16.28 -20.29
N ASP A 90 8.08 -16.22 -19.86
CA ASP A 90 8.89 -17.36 -19.44
C ASP A 90 8.70 -17.73 -17.96
N GLY A 91 7.87 -16.99 -17.23
CA GLY A 91 7.54 -17.16 -15.83
C GLY A 91 8.51 -16.47 -14.86
N VAL A 92 9.49 -15.70 -15.33
CA VAL A 92 10.41 -14.93 -14.48
C VAL A 92 9.66 -13.77 -13.83
N MET A 93 9.75 -13.65 -12.51
CA MET A 93 9.18 -12.52 -11.76
C MET A 93 9.97 -11.24 -12.06
N LEU A 94 9.30 -10.24 -12.59
CA LEU A 94 9.92 -8.94 -12.85
C LEU A 94 10.20 -8.20 -11.54
N LYS A 95 11.27 -7.40 -11.53
CA LYS A 95 11.68 -6.58 -10.38
C LYS A 95 12.24 -5.24 -10.84
N ASN A 96 12.19 -4.26 -9.95
CA ASN A 96 12.87 -2.97 -10.03
C ASN A 96 12.73 -2.26 -11.39
N ARG A 97 11.49 -2.09 -11.86
CA ARG A 97 11.22 -1.39 -13.12
C ARG A 97 9.83 -0.75 -13.18
N ARG A 98 9.70 0.24 -14.06
CA ARG A 98 8.37 0.76 -14.45
C ARG A 98 7.81 -0.08 -15.59
N VAL A 99 6.51 -0.33 -15.53
CA VAL A 99 5.73 -1.04 -16.55
C VAL A 99 4.37 -0.37 -16.71
N THR A 100 3.74 -0.50 -17.87
CA THR A 100 2.32 -0.22 -18.03
C THR A 100 1.62 -1.55 -18.23
N ILE A 101 0.68 -1.84 -17.37
CA ILE A 101 -0.05 -3.12 -17.34
C ILE A 101 -1.50 -2.83 -17.67
N THR A 102 -2.10 -3.68 -18.49
CA THR A 102 -3.53 -3.54 -18.83
C THR A 102 -4.35 -4.42 -17.89
N PHE A 103 -5.22 -3.80 -17.10
CA PHE A 103 -6.22 -4.45 -16.27
C PHE A 103 -7.59 -4.21 -16.89
N ASP A 104 -8.29 -5.27 -17.30
CA ASP A 104 -9.62 -5.20 -17.92
C ASP A 104 -9.72 -4.17 -19.06
N GLY A 105 -8.67 -4.07 -19.88
CA GLY A 105 -8.59 -3.12 -20.99
C GLY A 105 -8.09 -1.71 -20.61
N ILE A 106 -7.87 -1.42 -19.34
CA ILE A 106 -7.39 -0.13 -18.83
C ILE A 106 -5.86 -0.18 -18.66
N PRO A 107 -5.08 0.66 -19.38
CA PRO A 107 -3.65 0.75 -19.17
C PRO A 107 -3.33 1.50 -17.87
N VAL A 108 -2.64 0.85 -16.94
CA VAL A 108 -2.27 1.39 -15.64
C VAL A 108 -0.75 1.43 -15.52
N PRO A 109 -0.14 2.59 -15.29
CA PRO A 109 1.27 2.69 -15.02
C PRO A 109 1.57 2.16 -13.61
N CYS A 110 2.61 1.31 -13.52
CA CYS A 110 3.00 0.66 -12.30
C CYS A 110 4.52 0.73 -12.11
N PHE A 111 4.94 0.61 -10.86
CA PHE A 111 6.33 0.37 -10.48
C PHE A 111 6.44 -0.99 -9.80
N ILE A 112 7.41 -1.79 -10.19
CA ILE A 112 7.70 -3.08 -9.56
C ILE A 112 8.93 -2.88 -8.66
N ASN A 113 8.80 -3.15 -7.37
CA ASN A 113 9.89 -3.00 -6.40
C ASN A 113 10.92 -4.15 -6.46
N ASP A 114 11.88 -4.16 -5.55
CA ASP A 114 12.94 -5.19 -5.50
C ASP A 114 12.40 -6.57 -5.07
N GLU A 115 11.31 -6.63 -4.33
CA GLU A 115 10.59 -7.86 -3.96
C GLU A 115 9.71 -8.39 -5.08
N GLY A 116 9.53 -7.63 -6.17
CA GLY A 116 8.66 -7.96 -7.30
C GLY A 116 7.20 -7.52 -7.09
N GLU A 117 6.91 -6.79 -6.02
CA GLU A 117 5.58 -6.27 -5.72
C GLU A 117 5.25 -5.09 -6.63
N LEU A 118 4.03 -5.07 -7.13
CA LEU A 118 3.54 -4.11 -8.09
C LEU A 118 2.79 -2.99 -7.38
N GLY A 119 3.30 -1.77 -7.48
CA GLY A 119 2.67 -0.57 -6.96
C GLY A 119 2.08 0.29 -8.09
N PHE A 120 0.93 0.87 -7.84
CA PHE A 120 0.23 1.72 -8.79
C PHE A 120 0.81 3.14 -8.79
N ILE A 121 0.97 3.74 -9.98
CA ILE A 121 1.47 5.10 -10.16
C ILE A 121 0.32 5.96 -10.70
N THR A 122 0.27 7.25 -10.32
CA THR A 122 -0.69 8.19 -10.90
C THR A 122 -0.50 8.36 -12.40
N THR A 123 -1.61 8.50 -13.13
CA THR A 123 -1.60 8.86 -14.56
C THR A 123 -1.61 10.38 -14.77
N VAL A 124 -1.86 11.16 -13.72
CA VAL A 124 -1.87 12.62 -13.78
C VAL A 124 -0.43 13.13 -13.83
N SER A 125 -0.05 13.77 -14.93
CA SER A 125 1.20 14.51 -15.00
C SER A 125 1.05 15.82 -14.24
N GLN A 126 2.02 16.16 -13.40
CA GLN A 126 2.02 17.46 -12.69
C GLN A 126 2.36 18.65 -13.59
N GLU A 127 2.80 18.41 -14.83
CA GLU A 127 3.08 19.47 -15.82
C GLU A 127 1.89 20.39 -16.11
N ALA A 128 0.65 19.90 -15.92
CA ALA A 128 -0.54 20.70 -16.11
C ALA A 128 -0.79 21.74 -14.99
N ALA A 129 -0.14 21.63 -13.84
CA ALA A 129 -0.30 22.53 -12.70
C ALA A 129 0.73 23.69 -12.70
N VAL A 130 1.74 23.65 -13.55
CA VAL A 130 2.80 24.67 -13.65
C VAL A 130 2.72 25.34 -15.01
N SER A 131 1.65 26.12 -15.24
CA SER A 131 1.64 27.08 -16.32
C SER A 131 2.50 28.30 -15.91
N GLY A 132 3.77 28.34 -16.34
CA GLY A 132 4.47 29.61 -16.44
C GLY A 132 5.85 29.79 -15.79
N HIS A 133 6.63 28.75 -15.56
CA HIS A 133 8.05 28.91 -15.31
C HIS A 133 8.87 27.86 -16.08
N ASP A 134 9.69 28.33 -17.02
CA ASP A 134 10.81 27.59 -17.60
C ASP A 134 11.89 27.40 -16.51
N GLU A 135 11.64 26.55 -15.54
CA GLU A 135 12.71 26.07 -14.66
C GLU A 135 13.43 24.92 -15.38
N ALA A 136 14.71 25.16 -15.66
CA ALA A 136 15.60 24.14 -16.19
C ALA A 136 15.51 22.86 -15.33
N VAL A 137 15.31 21.71 -15.98
CA VAL A 137 15.34 20.41 -15.31
C VAL A 137 16.64 20.34 -14.47
N PRO A 138 16.58 20.16 -13.16
CA PRO A 138 17.77 20.08 -12.34
C PRO A 138 18.69 18.98 -12.88
N PRO A 139 20.02 19.18 -12.89
CA PRO A 139 20.93 18.12 -13.30
C PRO A 139 20.70 16.88 -12.47
N ALA A 140 20.80 15.69 -13.09
CA ALA A 140 20.66 14.42 -12.42
C ALA A 140 21.62 14.40 -11.20
N LEU A 141 21.08 14.13 -10.01
CA LEU A 141 21.86 14.07 -8.80
C LEU A 141 22.77 12.83 -8.86
N GLU A 142 24.07 13.04 -8.59
CA GLU A 142 25.03 11.94 -8.54
C GLU A 142 24.72 11.05 -7.34
N ARG A 143 24.59 9.75 -7.57
CA ARG A 143 24.44 8.74 -6.52
C ARG A 143 25.83 8.30 -6.06
N ASN A 144 26.19 8.66 -4.85
CA ASN A 144 27.57 8.45 -4.34
C ASN A 144 27.64 7.87 -2.91
N LYS A 145 26.51 7.51 -2.32
CA LYS A 145 26.41 6.97 -0.96
C LYS A 145 25.43 5.81 -0.93
N ASP A 146 25.75 4.75 -0.16
CA ASP A 146 24.82 3.64 0.10
C ASP A 146 23.61 4.12 0.91
N PHE A 147 22.45 3.60 0.57
CA PHE A 147 21.21 3.86 1.32
C PHE A 147 21.30 3.24 2.71
N ASN A 148 20.94 4.02 3.73
CA ASN A 148 20.87 3.55 5.10
C ASN A 148 19.66 4.20 5.80
N ILE A 149 18.69 3.41 6.16
CA ILE A 149 17.45 3.88 6.83
C ILE A 149 17.74 4.63 8.15
N ASN A 150 18.79 4.26 8.88
CA ASN A 150 19.17 4.96 10.11
C ASN A 150 19.69 6.37 9.83
N ASP A 151 20.31 6.62 8.66
CA ASP A 151 20.70 7.97 8.26
C ASP A 151 19.48 8.82 7.96
N VAL A 152 18.49 8.23 7.27
CA VAL A 152 17.19 8.87 7.02
C VAL A 152 16.54 9.25 8.34
N GLN A 153 16.46 8.32 9.29
CA GLN A 153 15.87 8.57 10.60
C GLN A 153 16.59 9.72 11.34
N ARG A 154 17.91 9.70 11.44
CA ARG A 154 18.69 10.76 12.10
C ARG A 154 18.47 12.13 11.45
N GLY A 155 18.35 12.18 10.13
CA GLY A 155 18.05 13.43 9.44
C GLY A 155 16.67 13.97 9.76
N ILE A 156 15.64 13.11 9.77
CA ILE A 156 14.28 13.48 10.18
C ILE A 156 14.29 14.01 11.61
N GLU A 157 14.89 13.28 12.56
CA GLU A 157 15.00 13.68 13.98
C GLU A 157 15.70 15.05 14.14
N THR A 158 16.78 15.27 13.36
CA THR A 158 17.52 16.55 13.35
C THR A 158 16.62 17.70 12.87
N ILE A 159 15.80 17.48 11.84
CA ILE A 159 14.87 18.48 11.32
C ILE A 159 13.78 18.73 12.37
N MET A 160 13.13 17.69 12.89
CA MET A 160 12.09 17.80 13.92
C MET A 160 12.56 18.63 15.14
N ALA A 161 13.79 18.41 15.61
CA ALA A 161 14.34 19.10 16.77
C ALA A 161 14.49 20.61 16.58
N ARG A 162 14.60 21.10 15.34
CA ARG A 162 14.77 22.53 15.03
C ARG A 162 13.48 23.35 15.14
N TYR A 163 12.32 22.72 14.93
CA TYR A 163 11.05 23.44 14.80
C TYR A 163 10.21 23.45 16.07
N GLY A 164 10.49 22.59 17.04
CA GLY A 164 9.70 22.46 18.26
C GLY A 164 8.25 22.02 18.01
N GLY A 165 7.37 22.20 19.01
CA GLY A 165 6.00 21.72 18.94
C GLY A 165 5.92 20.18 19.00
N LYS A 166 4.73 19.64 18.64
CA LYS A 166 4.56 18.19 18.50
C LYS A 166 4.60 17.83 17.02
N THR A 167 5.45 16.90 16.68
CA THR A 167 5.60 16.37 15.33
C THR A 167 5.57 14.86 15.37
N ALA A 168 4.81 14.24 14.47
CA ALA A 168 4.85 12.81 14.21
C ALA A 168 5.16 12.60 12.73
N VAL A 169 6.11 11.72 12.41
CA VAL A 169 6.52 11.47 11.02
C VAL A 169 6.50 9.97 10.75
N TYR A 170 5.84 9.59 9.67
CA TYR A 170 5.92 8.27 9.06
C TYR A 170 6.65 8.39 7.71
N PHE A 171 7.56 7.45 7.46
CA PHE A 171 8.27 7.31 6.18
C PHE A 171 8.33 5.84 5.79
N ASN A 172 8.12 5.53 4.50
CA ASN A 172 8.32 4.20 3.94
C ASN A 172 8.99 4.30 2.56
N ASP A 173 10.19 3.73 2.44
CA ASP A 173 10.84 3.53 1.14
C ASP A 173 10.15 2.36 0.42
N LEU A 174 9.34 2.66 -0.59
CA LEU A 174 8.52 1.66 -1.31
C LEU A 174 9.35 0.73 -2.20
N LYS A 175 10.63 1.02 -2.39
CA LYS A 175 11.53 0.13 -3.11
C LYS A 175 12.10 -0.98 -2.22
N THR A 176 12.48 -0.65 -0.98
CA THR A 176 13.08 -1.57 -0.01
C THR A 176 12.12 -2.01 1.08
N ASN A 177 10.94 -1.38 1.14
CA ASN A 177 9.93 -1.56 2.19
C ASN A 177 10.44 -1.28 3.61
N GLN A 178 11.48 -0.43 3.75
CA GLN A 178 12.00 -0.02 5.04
C GLN A 178 11.24 1.19 5.55
N GLN A 179 10.80 1.12 6.80
CA GLN A 179 9.88 2.08 7.42
C GLN A 179 10.51 2.78 8.61
N ILE A 180 10.08 4.03 8.83
CA ILE A 180 10.37 4.84 10.02
C ILE A 180 9.05 5.37 10.57
N SER A 181 8.89 5.26 11.89
CA SER A 181 7.79 5.87 12.64
C SER A 181 8.36 6.63 13.82
N LEU A 182 8.24 7.95 13.81
CA LEU A 182 8.75 8.82 14.87
C LEU A 182 7.60 9.55 15.58
N ASN A 183 7.61 9.49 16.90
CA ASN A 183 6.65 10.19 17.78
C ASN A 183 5.19 9.95 17.40
N ASN A 184 4.85 8.76 16.88
CA ASN A 184 3.47 8.48 16.49
C ASN A 184 2.54 8.67 17.67
N MET A 185 1.50 9.50 17.47
CA MET A 185 0.46 9.76 18.45
C MET A 185 -0.82 10.18 17.75
N PRO A 186 -1.99 9.82 18.28
CA PRO A 186 -3.26 10.34 17.78
C PRO A 186 -3.35 11.85 17.92
N MET A 187 -3.75 12.54 16.83
CA MET A 187 -3.98 13.98 16.78
C MET A 187 -5.32 14.29 16.11
N TYR A 188 -5.80 15.53 16.23
CA TYR A 188 -6.92 16.01 15.43
C TYR A 188 -6.51 16.06 13.95
N PRO A 189 -7.14 15.28 13.06
CA PRO A 189 -6.60 15.05 11.70
C PRO A 189 -6.89 16.18 10.73
N CYS A 190 -7.70 17.17 11.11
CA CYS A 190 -8.20 18.17 10.18
C CYS A 190 -8.83 17.50 8.94
N CYS A 191 -8.42 17.90 7.74
CA CYS A 191 -8.91 17.37 6.48
C CYS A 191 -8.25 16.03 6.07
N MET A 192 -7.26 15.52 6.81
CA MET A 192 -6.71 14.19 6.56
C MET A 192 -7.73 13.06 6.72
N ILE A 193 -8.77 13.26 7.55
CA ILE A 193 -9.88 12.30 7.72
C ILE A 193 -10.63 11.99 6.41
N LYS A 194 -10.53 12.87 5.40
CA LYS A 194 -11.15 12.69 4.09
C LYS A 194 -10.56 11.51 3.31
N THR A 195 -9.33 11.09 3.65
CA THR A 195 -8.73 9.87 3.09
C THR A 195 -9.55 8.64 3.47
N ALA A 196 -9.89 8.52 4.75
CA ALA A 196 -10.75 7.45 5.24
C ALA A 196 -12.16 7.49 4.62
N ALA A 197 -12.73 8.70 4.48
CA ALA A 197 -14.07 8.85 3.88
C ALA A 197 -14.10 8.42 2.41
N LEU A 198 -13.07 8.78 1.63
CA LEU A 198 -12.97 8.40 0.21
C LEU A 198 -12.88 6.87 0.06
N SER A 199 -11.99 6.20 0.79
CA SER A 199 -11.86 4.75 0.65
C SER A 199 -13.05 3.99 1.22
N THR A 200 -13.68 4.47 2.29
CA THR A 200 -14.94 3.90 2.78
C THR A 200 -16.03 4.00 1.71
N PHE A 201 -16.09 5.12 1.00
CA PHE A 201 -17.05 5.31 -0.10
C PHE A 201 -16.78 4.31 -1.24
N MET A 202 -15.55 4.22 -1.71
CA MET A 202 -15.19 3.30 -2.80
C MET A 202 -15.47 1.84 -2.41
N HIS A 203 -15.14 1.44 -1.21
CA HIS A 203 -15.45 0.11 -0.69
C HIS A 203 -16.97 -0.18 -0.71
N ARG A 204 -17.79 0.76 -0.25
CA ARG A 204 -19.24 0.58 -0.26
C ARG A 204 -19.86 0.60 -1.65
N VAL A 205 -19.27 1.32 -2.59
CA VAL A 205 -19.63 1.25 -4.02
C VAL A 205 -19.35 -0.15 -4.56
N GLU A 206 -18.19 -0.71 -4.27
CA GLU A 206 -17.79 -2.06 -4.73
C GLU A 206 -18.65 -3.17 -4.12
N GLU A 207 -19.12 -2.99 -2.88
CA GLU A 207 -20.10 -3.89 -2.27
C GLU A 207 -21.52 -3.74 -2.86
N GLY A 208 -21.76 -2.76 -3.75
CA GLY A 208 -23.07 -2.45 -4.31
C GLY A 208 -24.04 -1.82 -3.31
N SER A 209 -23.57 -1.30 -2.19
CA SER A 209 -24.39 -0.71 -1.12
C SER A 209 -24.57 0.81 -1.27
N ILE A 210 -23.84 1.46 -2.16
CA ILE A 210 -23.98 2.87 -2.54
C ILE A 210 -23.87 2.99 -4.05
N ASP A 211 -24.75 3.79 -4.67
CA ASP A 211 -24.62 4.15 -6.07
C ASP A 211 -23.55 5.24 -6.26
N TYR A 212 -22.50 4.92 -6.97
CA TYR A 212 -21.40 5.83 -7.29
C TYR A 212 -21.88 7.13 -7.94
N ALA A 213 -22.84 7.05 -8.89
CA ALA A 213 -23.31 8.20 -9.64
C ALA A 213 -23.98 9.28 -8.76
N GLN A 214 -24.55 8.90 -7.63
CA GLN A 214 -25.18 9.86 -6.70
C GLN A 214 -24.16 10.75 -5.97
N TYR A 215 -22.93 10.28 -5.79
CA TYR A 215 -21.94 10.95 -4.93
C TYR A 215 -20.65 11.33 -5.64
N GLN A 216 -20.43 10.89 -6.87
CA GLN A 216 -19.19 11.17 -7.62
C GLN A 216 -18.85 12.66 -7.71
N SER A 217 -19.87 13.55 -7.76
CA SER A 217 -19.66 15.01 -7.80
C SER A 217 -19.06 15.59 -6.52
N TYR A 218 -19.07 14.84 -5.41
CA TYR A 218 -18.51 15.30 -4.13
C TYR A 218 -17.06 14.86 -3.93
N ILE A 219 -16.61 13.75 -4.54
CA ILE A 219 -15.28 13.18 -4.26
C ILE A 219 -14.15 14.07 -4.77
N GLY A 220 -14.25 14.61 -6.00
CA GLY A 220 -13.26 15.51 -6.55
C GLY A 220 -13.06 16.76 -5.69
N PRO A 221 -14.08 17.60 -5.47
CA PRO A 221 -13.94 18.79 -4.62
C PRO A 221 -13.50 18.46 -3.18
N MET A 222 -13.94 17.35 -2.60
CA MET A 222 -13.55 16.93 -1.26
C MET A 222 -12.05 16.67 -1.15
N ILE A 223 -11.45 16.06 -2.14
CA ILE A 223 -10.01 15.70 -2.10
C ILE A 223 -9.14 16.82 -2.66
N ILE A 224 -9.47 17.34 -3.85
CA ILE A 224 -8.65 18.31 -4.58
C ILE A 224 -8.63 19.67 -3.85
N TYR A 225 -9.82 20.22 -3.57
CA TYR A 225 -9.99 21.54 -2.95
C TYR A 225 -10.27 21.46 -1.44
N SER A 226 -10.23 20.27 -0.90
CA SER A 226 -10.49 20.03 0.52
C SER A 226 -11.87 20.55 0.99
N ASP A 227 -12.92 20.47 0.15
CA ASP A 227 -14.26 20.97 0.45
C ASP A 227 -14.91 20.20 1.61
N ASN A 228 -15.29 20.94 2.66
CA ASN A 228 -15.89 20.36 3.87
C ASN A 228 -17.38 20.04 3.70
N THR A 229 -18.09 20.77 2.84
CA THR A 229 -19.50 20.48 2.53
C THR A 229 -19.60 19.15 1.80
N CYS A 230 -18.72 18.91 0.84
CA CYS A 230 -18.65 17.64 0.11
C CYS A 230 -18.35 16.47 1.06
N TYR A 231 -17.41 16.64 2.00
CA TYR A 231 -17.17 15.64 3.05
C TYR A 231 -18.42 15.35 3.88
N ASN A 232 -19.08 16.39 4.42
CA ASN A 232 -20.26 16.23 5.26
C ASN A 232 -21.40 15.52 4.50
N ARG A 233 -21.61 15.85 3.23
CA ARG A 233 -22.61 15.19 2.36
C ARG A 233 -22.26 13.76 2.05
N LEU A 234 -21.00 13.48 1.80
CA LEU A 234 -20.52 12.10 1.59
C LEU A 234 -20.76 11.26 2.84
N MET A 235 -20.45 11.79 4.03
CA MET A 235 -20.72 11.12 5.32
C MET A 235 -22.22 10.81 5.50
N LYS A 236 -23.09 11.74 5.09
CA LYS A 236 -24.54 11.50 5.09
C LYS A 236 -24.94 10.38 4.11
N GLY A 237 -24.31 10.33 2.94
CA GLY A 237 -24.49 9.24 1.97
C GLY A 237 -24.01 7.90 2.51
N LEU A 238 -22.84 7.86 3.14
CA LEU A 238 -22.30 6.65 3.78
C LEU A 238 -23.24 6.07 4.84
N GLY A 239 -24.11 6.88 5.44
CA GLY A 239 -25.05 6.49 6.47
C GLY A 239 -26.51 6.46 6.00
N ASP A 240 -26.79 6.30 4.71
CA ASP A 240 -28.15 6.21 4.17
C ASP A 240 -29.04 7.42 4.55
N GLY A 241 -28.44 8.61 4.63
CA GLY A 241 -29.07 9.85 5.03
C GLY A 241 -28.76 10.30 6.48
N ASP A 242 -28.15 9.44 7.29
CA ASP A 242 -27.70 9.75 8.66
C ASP A 242 -26.17 9.84 8.72
N ALA A 243 -25.63 11.05 8.88
CA ALA A 243 -24.19 11.28 8.90
C ALA A 243 -23.48 10.65 10.12
N LEU A 244 -24.18 10.43 11.25
CA LEU A 244 -23.60 9.72 12.40
C LEU A 244 -23.47 8.21 12.12
N LEU A 245 -24.43 7.63 11.43
CA LEU A 245 -24.31 6.26 10.93
C LEU A 245 -23.18 6.17 9.90
N GLY A 246 -23.01 7.19 9.05
CA GLY A 246 -21.86 7.29 8.13
C GLY A 246 -20.52 7.32 8.85
N ALA A 247 -20.40 8.11 9.93
CA ALA A 247 -19.20 8.14 10.77
C ALA A 247 -18.93 6.77 11.43
N LYS A 248 -19.94 6.09 11.91
CA LYS A 248 -19.81 4.74 12.48
C LYS A 248 -19.27 3.76 11.42
N ARG A 249 -19.82 3.76 10.21
CA ARG A 249 -19.38 2.89 9.10
C ARG A 249 -17.93 3.19 8.66
N LEU A 250 -17.55 4.47 8.62
CA LEU A 250 -16.17 4.87 8.39
C LEU A 250 -15.24 4.29 9.46
N ASN A 251 -15.61 4.40 10.73
CA ASN A 251 -14.82 3.89 11.84
C ASN A 251 -14.69 2.35 11.80
N GLU A 252 -15.76 1.65 11.43
CA GLU A 252 -15.74 0.19 11.22
C GLU A 252 -14.79 -0.19 10.07
N TYR A 253 -14.85 0.53 8.95
CA TYR A 253 -13.97 0.32 7.82
C TYR A 253 -12.50 0.63 8.17
N CYS A 254 -12.22 1.75 8.85
CA CYS A 254 -10.87 2.06 9.32
C CYS A 254 -10.28 0.93 10.17
N ASN A 255 -11.06 0.40 11.11
CA ASN A 255 -10.64 -0.74 11.92
C ASN A 255 -10.36 -2.00 11.08
N ALA A 256 -11.21 -2.28 10.08
CA ALA A 256 -11.07 -3.43 9.19
C ALA A 256 -9.78 -3.38 8.36
N ILE A 257 -9.38 -2.19 7.90
CA ILE A 257 -8.14 -2.00 7.14
C ILE A 257 -6.90 -1.75 8.00
N GLY A 258 -7.05 -1.78 9.34
CA GLY A 258 -5.93 -1.64 10.28
C GLY A 258 -5.64 -0.22 10.76
N MET A 259 -6.42 0.80 10.38
CA MET A 259 -6.30 2.19 10.85
C MET A 259 -6.97 2.35 12.23
N ARG A 260 -6.33 1.86 13.27
CA ARG A 260 -6.93 1.75 14.61
C ARG A 260 -6.89 3.03 15.43
N GLU A 261 -6.11 4.00 15.00
CA GLU A 261 -5.98 5.34 15.62
C GLU A 261 -6.83 6.39 14.87
N THR A 262 -7.63 5.96 13.88
CA THR A 262 -8.45 6.84 13.03
C THR A 262 -9.93 6.65 13.30
N ALA A 263 -10.62 7.75 13.67
CA ALA A 263 -12.06 7.76 13.86
C ALA A 263 -12.68 9.13 13.59
N ALA A 264 -13.88 9.11 13.00
CA ALA A 264 -14.72 10.28 12.77
C ALA A 264 -15.90 10.30 13.76
N TYR A 265 -16.18 11.46 14.34
CA TYR A 265 -17.27 11.70 15.27
C TYR A 265 -18.13 12.90 14.87
N HIS A 266 -17.59 13.78 14.03
CA HIS A 266 -18.30 14.98 13.58
C HIS A 266 -17.88 15.38 12.16
N GLY A 267 -18.71 16.22 11.54
CA GLY A 267 -18.43 16.87 10.27
C GLY A 267 -17.28 17.87 10.35
N LEU A 268 -16.97 18.50 9.22
CA LEU A 268 -15.92 19.51 9.13
C LEU A 268 -16.50 20.91 8.92
N ARG A 269 -15.86 21.95 9.51
CA ARG A 269 -16.24 23.36 9.43
C ARG A 269 -15.09 24.22 8.86
N PRO A 270 -15.40 25.31 8.14
CA PRO A 270 -16.73 25.68 7.68
C PRO A 270 -17.26 24.67 6.65
N GLY A 271 -18.57 24.47 6.61
CA GLY A 271 -19.22 23.56 5.66
C GLY A 271 -20.71 23.38 5.98
N ALA A 272 -21.54 23.27 4.94
CA ALA A 272 -22.93 22.88 5.11
C ALA A 272 -23.06 21.42 5.56
N ASP A 273 -24.25 21.04 6.00
CA ASP A 273 -24.60 19.67 6.45
C ASP A 273 -23.67 19.15 7.59
N TYR A 274 -23.18 20.08 8.44
CA TYR A 274 -22.39 19.72 9.61
C TYR A 274 -23.18 18.82 10.55
N PHE A 275 -22.52 17.81 11.09
CA PHE A 275 -23.07 16.87 12.07
C PHE A 275 -22.14 16.71 13.27
N THR A 276 -22.66 16.27 14.41
CA THR A 276 -21.87 15.99 15.61
C THR A 276 -22.46 14.83 16.39
N GLY A 277 -21.59 13.91 16.80
CA GLY A 277 -21.91 12.77 17.65
C GLY A 277 -21.57 12.99 19.14
N GLY A 278 -21.53 14.24 19.59
CA GLY A 278 -21.19 14.59 20.99
C GLY A 278 -19.88 15.37 21.12
N ASN A 279 -19.13 15.13 22.19
CA ASN A 279 -17.93 15.91 22.55
C ASN A 279 -16.60 15.30 22.04
N SER A 280 -16.64 14.13 21.40
CA SER A 280 -15.42 13.49 20.86
C SER A 280 -14.95 14.22 19.62
N SER A 281 -13.65 14.47 19.51
CA SER A 281 -13.02 15.03 18.30
C SER A 281 -12.68 13.91 17.33
N ASN A 282 -12.69 14.20 16.01
CA ASN A 282 -12.07 13.34 15.03
C ASN A 282 -10.60 13.11 15.39
N VAL A 283 -10.09 11.93 15.12
CA VAL A 283 -8.73 11.55 15.45
C VAL A 283 -8.10 10.74 14.31
N SER A 284 -6.79 10.87 14.13
CA SER A 284 -5.95 10.01 13.28
C SER A 284 -4.48 10.12 13.70
N SER A 285 -3.61 9.36 13.07
CA SER A 285 -2.17 9.42 13.30
C SER A 285 -1.37 9.40 12.00
N ALA A 286 -0.10 9.77 12.09
CA ALA A 286 0.82 9.71 10.96
C ALA A 286 1.00 8.26 10.45
N ASN A 287 1.02 7.29 11.35
CA ASN A 287 1.13 5.87 11.00
C ASN A 287 -0.10 5.38 10.23
N ASP A 288 -1.30 5.66 10.73
CA ASP A 288 -2.53 5.22 10.08
C ASP A 288 -2.64 5.78 8.65
N ILE A 289 -2.34 7.07 8.49
CA ILE A 289 -2.34 7.69 7.16
C ILE A 289 -1.21 7.15 6.28
N GLY A 290 -0.04 6.85 6.86
CA GLY A 290 1.07 6.21 6.15
C GLY A 290 0.69 4.83 5.62
N HIS A 291 0.15 3.97 6.46
CA HIS A 291 -0.35 2.64 6.07
C HIS A 291 -1.53 2.72 5.08
N TYR A 292 -2.38 3.75 5.19
CA TYR A 292 -3.42 4.00 4.20
C TYR A 292 -2.83 4.22 2.80
N PHE A 293 -1.84 5.12 2.66
CA PHE A 293 -1.20 5.37 1.37
C PHE A 293 -0.37 4.18 0.87
N GLU A 294 0.19 3.37 1.77
CA GLU A 294 0.83 2.11 1.42
C GLU A 294 -0.17 1.13 0.80
N LYS A 295 -1.31 0.89 1.47
CA LYS A 295 -2.38 0.03 0.95
C LYS A 295 -2.93 0.55 -0.38
N LEU A 296 -3.11 1.86 -0.52
CA LEU A 296 -3.54 2.48 -1.77
C LEU A 296 -2.52 2.26 -2.89
N TYR A 297 -1.23 2.45 -2.61
CA TYR A 297 -0.14 2.23 -3.56
C TYR A 297 -0.11 0.78 -4.08
N TYR A 298 -0.36 -0.19 -3.22
CA TYR A 298 -0.40 -1.61 -3.59
C TYR A 298 -1.78 -2.09 -4.08
N GLY A 299 -2.76 -1.22 -4.24
CA GLY A 299 -4.10 -1.56 -4.75
C GLY A 299 -4.94 -2.42 -3.81
N GLN A 300 -4.72 -2.27 -2.50
CA GLN A 300 -5.37 -3.08 -1.46
C GLN A 300 -6.65 -2.45 -0.88
N LEU A 301 -7.00 -1.22 -1.29
CA LEU A 301 -8.17 -0.50 -0.75
C LEU A 301 -9.38 -0.53 -1.67
N ALA A 302 -9.19 -0.78 -2.95
CA ALA A 302 -10.24 -0.75 -3.96
C ALA A 302 -9.81 -1.56 -5.20
N ASN A 303 -10.75 -1.85 -6.09
CA ASN A 303 -10.42 -2.42 -7.40
C ASN A 303 -9.49 -1.47 -8.20
N VAL A 304 -8.92 -1.98 -9.31
CA VAL A 304 -7.92 -1.23 -10.09
C VAL A 304 -8.44 0.11 -10.62
N PRO A 305 -9.64 0.22 -11.23
CA PRO A 305 -10.20 1.50 -11.66
C PRO A 305 -10.34 2.51 -10.53
N HIS A 306 -10.92 2.13 -9.40
CA HIS A 306 -11.10 3.02 -8.25
C HIS A 306 -9.76 3.38 -7.58
N THR A 307 -8.81 2.42 -7.48
CA THR A 307 -7.45 2.72 -7.01
C THR A 307 -6.80 3.81 -7.86
N GLN A 308 -6.89 3.69 -9.20
CA GLN A 308 -6.31 4.68 -10.10
C GLN A 308 -7.03 6.04 -9.99
N GLU A 309 -8.35 6.03 -9.83
CA GLU A 309 -9.13 7.25 -9.59
C GLU A 309 -8.69 7.95 -8.30
N MET A 310 -8.59 7.22 -7.19
CA MET A 310 -8.15 7.76 -5.90
C MET A 310 -6.75 8.35 -6.00
N LEU A 311 -5.79 7.66 -6.61
CA LEU A 311 -4.43 8.17 -6.83
C LEU A 311 -4.43 9.46 -7.67
N ASN A 312 -5.22 9.51 -8.73
CA ASN A 312 -5.34 10.69 -9.59
C ASN A 312 -5.99 11.88 -8.86
N LEU A 313 -6.96 11.64 -7.98
CA LEU A 313 -7.55 12.69 -7.13
C LEU A 313 -6.51 13.27 -6.17
N TYR A 314 -5.73 12.42 -5.50
CA TYR A 314 -4.66 12.87 -4.60
C TYR A 314 -3.53 13.60 -5.33
N ALA A 315 -3.20 13.20 -6.55
CA ALA A 315 -2.18 13.90 -7.36
C ALA A 315 -2.60 15.31 -7.77
N GLN A 316 -3.89 15.61 -7.74
CA GLN A 316 -4.47 16.93 -8.05
C GLN A 316 -4.72 17.78 -6.81
N CYS A 317 -4.36 17.36 -5.60
CA CYS A 317 -4.50 18.16 -4.39
C CYS A 317 -3.84 19.54 -4.61
N ASP A 318 -4.62 20.62 -4.40
CA ASP A 318 -4.24 21.98 -4.77
C ASP A 318 -3.36 22.68 -3.74
N ASP A 319 -3.37 22.23 -2.47
CA ASP A 319 -2.50 22.75 -1.43
C ASP A 319 -1.07 22.19 -1.57
N ARG A 320 -0.17 23.02 -2.09
CA ARG A 320 1.22 22.67 -2.36
C ARG A 320 2.22 23.36 -1.41
N GLU A 321 1.74 23.89 -0.29
CA GLU A 321 2.58 24.66 0.62
C GLU A 321 3.36 23.80 1.64
N GLY A 322 2.98 22.53 1.82
CA GLY A 322 3.62 21.58 2.72
C GLY A 322 4.78 20.81 2.08
N ILE A 323 4.67 19.48 2.12
CA ILE A 323 5.64 18.53 1.53
C ILE A 323 5.82 18.79 0.03
N ALA A 324 4.73 19.05 -0.70
CA ALA A 324 4.80 19.37 -2.11
C ALA A 324 5.71 20.56 -2.42
N GLY A 325 5.75 21.56 -1.54
CA GLY A 325 6.61 22.75 -1.69
C GLY A 325 8.11 22.51 -1.49
N GLY A 326 8.50 21.34 -1.01
CA GLY A 326 9.89 20.91 -0.87
C GLY A 326 10.37 19.97 -1.98
N LEU A 327 9.48 19.57 -2.90
CA LEU A 327 9.79 18.71 -4.04
C LEU A 327 10.09 19.51 -5.30
N PRO A 328 10.94 19.02 -6.22
CA PRO A 328 11.04 19.57 -7.56
C PRO A 328 9.68 19.52 -8.28
N ALA A 329 9.42 20.51 -9.13
CA ALA A 329 8.12 20.70 -9.79
C ALA A 329 7.69 19.49 -10.67
N ASN A 330 8.65 18.75 -11.20
CA ASN A 330 8.41 17.58 -12.06
C ASN A 330 8.25 16.25 -11.27
N VAL A 331 8.29 16.28 -9.93
CA VAL A 331 8.09 15.10 -9.10
C VAL A 331 6.62 14.91 -8.77
N GLY A 332 6.06 13.76 -9.13
CA GLY A 332 4.70 13.38 -8.80
C GLY A 332 4.49 13.24 -7.28
N TYR A 333 3.40 13.78 -6.78
CA TYR A 333 3.01 13.66 -5.37
C TYR A 333 1.49 13.50 -5.26
N ALA A 334 1.06 12.31 -4.90
CA ALA A 334 -0.35 12.00 -4.60
C ALA A 334 -0.56 12.13 -3.09
N HIS A 335 -1.28 13.17 -2.64
CA HIS A 335 -1.28 13.54 -1.22
C HIS A 335 -2.60 14.16 -0.74
N LYS A 336 -2.70 14.31 0.56
CA LYS A 336 -3.74 15.09 1.21
C LYS A 336 -3.14 15.97 2.30
N THR A 337 -3.65 17.20 2.42
CA THR A 337 -3.33 18.12 3.51
C THR A 337 -4.48 18.24 4.50
N GLY A 338 -4.17 18.71 5.69
CA GLY A 338 -5.14 19.03 6.72
C GLY A 338 -4.70 20.21 7.57
N GLU A 339 -5.49 21.29 7.59
CA GLU A 339 -5.19 22.50 8.35
C GLU A 339 -6.36 22.92 9.22
N ALA A 340 -6.10 23.19 10.47
CA ALA A 340 -6.99 23.90 11.39
C ALA A 340 -6.23 24.33 12.65
N TYR A 341 -6.50 25.53 13.17
CA TYR A 341 -5.90 26.03 14.40
C TYR A 341 -4.35 26.00 14.35
N ALA A 342 -3.74 25.22 15.24
CA ALA A 342 -2.28 25.03 15.33
C ALA A 342 -1.78 23.83 14.52
N PHE A 343 -2.67 23.10 13.86
CA PHE A 343 -2.37 21.90 13.09
C PHE A 343 -2.15 22.25 11.61
N TYR A 344 -1.14 21.66 11.01
CA TYR A 344 -0.97 21.58 9.56
C TYR A 344 -0.31 20.24 9.21
N HIS A 345 -1.06 19.35 8.64
CA HIS A 345 -0.62 18.01 8.25
C HIS A 345 -0.49 17.89 6.75
N ASP A 346 0.42 17.07 6.30
CA ASP A 346 0.55 16.70 4.90
C ASP A 346 1.11 15.28 4.81
N GLY A 347 0.64 14.51 3.82
CA GLY A 347 1.15 13.16 3.62
C GLY A 347 0.61 12.49 2.38
N GLY A 348 1.42 11.60 1.83
CA GLY A 348 1.11 10.90 0.60
C GLY A 348 2.28 10.15 -0.01
N ILE A 349 2.15 9.82 -1.30
CA ILE A 349 3.10 9.04 -2.09
C ILE A 349 3.90 9.97 -2.99
N VAL A 350 5.21 10.05 -2.77
CA VAL A 350 6.15 10.76 -3.65
C VAL A 350 6.65 9.81 -4.72
N TYR A 351 6.43 10.13 -5.98
CA TYR A 351 6.85 9.34 -7.14
C TYR A 351 8.25 9.75 -7.64
N ALA A 352 9.22 9.76 -6.73
CA ALA A 352 10.63 9.96 -7.08
C ALA A 352 11.10 8.86 -8.06
N GLU A 353 11.84 9.23 -9.09
CA GLU A 353 12.19 8.31 -10.17
C GLU A 353 13.03 7.12 -9.69
N GLY A 354 12.50 5.90 -9.86
CA GLY A 354 13.11 4.64 -9.43
C GLY A 354 13.15 4.44 -7.91
N ARG A 355 12.64 5.41 -7.12
CA ARG A 355 12.66 5.39 -5.65
C ARG A 355 11.39 6.01 -5.05
N PRO A 356 10.17 5.52 -5.39
CA PRO A 356 8.95 6.03 -4.76
C PRO A 356 8.98 5.80 -3.24
N TYR A 357 8.38 6.71 -2.50
CA TYR A 357 8.29 6.60 -1.04
C TYR A 357 7.02 7.25 -0.51
N ILE A 358 6.62 6.85 0.69
CA ILE A 358 5.55 7.50 1.44
C ILE A 358 6.18 8.38 2.50
N VAL A 359 5.64 9.57 2.67
CA VAL A 359 5.93 10.45 3.80
C VAL A 359 4.63 11.05 4.31
N VAL A 360 4.44 10.99 5.63
CA VAL A 360 3.33 11.65 6.33
C VAL A 360 3.88 12.39 7.54
N ALA A 361 3.51 13.65 7.69
CA ALA A 361 3.89 14.43 8.85
C ALA A 361 2.67 15.12 9.47
N PHE A 362 2.44 14.85 10.74
CA PHE A 362 1.45 15.50 11.58
C PHE A 362 2.12 16.51 12.49
N THR A 363 1.55 17.71 12.60
CA THR A 363 2.11 18.80 13.44
C THR A 363 1.06 19.42 14.33
N ASP A 364 1.43 19.77 15.58
CA ASP A 364 0.61 20.51 16.53
C ASP A 364 1.49 21.57 17.22
N GLY A 365 1.15 22.84 17.05
CA GLY A 365 1.87 23.97 17.65
C GLY A 365 3.31 24.17 17.14
N VAL A 366 3.64 23.64 15.98
CA VAL A 366 4.93 23.81 15.31
C VAL A 366 5.01 25.22 14.74
N GLN A 367 6.02 26.00 15.16
CA GLN A 367 6.26 27.30 14.56
C GLN A 367 6.73 27.10 13.11
N ASN A 368 6.07 27.81 12.18
CA ASN A 368 6.35 27.70 10.76
C ASN A 368 6.30 26.26 10.23
N ASN A 369 5.17 25.58 10.49
CA ASN A 369 4.94 24.20 10.11
C ASN A 369 5.14 23.92 8.60
N ARG A 370 4.82 24.90 7.72
CA ARG A 370 5.07 24.77 6.29
C ARG A 370 6.57 24.71 5.96
N ALA A 371 7.41 25.51 6.65
CA ALA A 371 8.85 25.42 6.46
C ALA A 371 9.42 24.09 6.97
N PHE A 372 8.90 23.57 8.09
CA PHE A 372 9.23 22.23 8.58
C PHE A 372 8.95 21.16 7.52
N LEU A 373 7.73 21.16 6.94
CA LEU A 373 7.34 20.18 5.94
C LEU A 373 8.14 20.28 4.64
N LYS A 374 8.42 21.50 4.18
CA LYS A 374 9.28 21.73 3.01
C LYS A 374 10.71 21.22 3.23
N GLU A 375 11.29 21.51 4.39
CA GLU A 375 12.65 21.06 4.73
C GLU A 375 12.71 19.53 4.85
N LEU A 376 11.73 18.92 5.53
CA LEU A 376 11.59 17.47 5.62
C LEU A 376 11.52 16.83 4.22
N SER A 377 10.67 17.36 3.36
CA SER A 377 10.49 16.90 2.00
C SER A 377 11.75 17.02 1.16
N SER A 378 12.40 18.19 1.17
CA SER A 378 13.64 18.42 0.43
C SER A 378 14.76 17.50 0.88
N TYR A 379 14.88 17.26 2.19
CA TYR A 379 15.85 16.32 2.75
C TYR A 379 15.59 14.89 2.26
N LEU A 380 14.35 14.40 2.40
CA LEU A 380 13.99 13.04 2.02
C LEU A 380 14.18 12.81 0.52
N TYR A 381 13.71 13.74 -0.32
CA TYR A 381 13.89 13.65 -1.76
C TYR A 381 15.36 13.62 -2.16
N HIS A 382 16.17 14.57 -1.62
CA HIS A 382 17.60 14.61 -1.89
C HIS A 382 18.29 13.31 -1.48
N TYR A 383 17.99 12.79 -0.27
CA TYR A 383 18.55 11.56 0.23
C TYR A 383 18.21 10.36 -0.67
N GLN A 384 16.93 10.24 -1.08
CA GLN A 384 16.48 9.17 -1.96
C GLN A 384 17.16 9.22 -3.35
N MET A 385 17.40 10.42 -3.87
CA MET A 385 17.96 10.59 -5.20
C MET A 385 19.48 10.51 -5.24
N THR A 386 20.18 10.69 -4.12
CA THR A 386 21.65 10.66 -4.04
C THR A 386 22.22 9.35 -3.50
N THR A 387 21.38 8.42 -3.01
CA THR A 387 21.83 7.15 -2.47
C THR A 387 21.67 5.99 -3.44
N ILE A 388 22.57 5.00 -3.32
CA ILE A 388 22.58 3.73 -4.05
C ILE A 388 21.95 2.66 -3.14
N LEU A 389 21.18 1.74 -3.74
CA LEU A 389 20.67 0.54 -3.07
C LEU A 389 21.59 -0.63 -3.32
#